data_e85cf838a1bbd3f23f43042d82936e10
#
_entry.id   e85cf838a1bbd3f23f43042d82936e10
#
_cell.length_a   1.000
_cell.length_b   1.000
_cell.length_c   1.000
_cell.angle_alpha   90.00
_cell.angle_beta   90.00
_cell.angle_gamma   90.00
#
_symmetry.space_group_name_H-M   'P 1'
#
loop_
_entity.id
_entity.type
_entity.pdbx_description
1 polymer ?
#
loop_
_entity_poly.entity_id
_entity_poly.type
_entity_poly.pdbx_seq_one_letter_code
_entity_poly.pdbx_strand_id
1 'polypeptide(L)'
;MKQKSTLDDLHGMWNVVEAADLDNDGDLDFILGNQGSNIMHKTSSENPVKMWVNDFDNNGTIEQITTNHKNGKDYPIHMKKELTAQLVSLKKQNLKASEYAKKPIDELFPASIIGNSIMKQSKISETIIAVNQGGWKFDVQKLPSRVQLSCVCGIVCSDINNDGNLDIIMAGNNFEFKPQYSRLDANQGSVLLGDGKLGFTWQEYNSSGFTIKNETKHLKKIVDNKGNKYLVAAINNESPKLFLINEK
;
A
#
# COMPACT_ATOMS: atom_id res chain seq x y z
N MET A 1 19.83 11.44 -19.20
CA MET A 1 20.18 10.21 -18.45
C MET A 1 19.22 10.10 -17.26
N LYS A 2 18.64 8.93 -16.97
CA LYS A 2 17.84 8.74 -15.76
C LYS A 2 18.79 8.74 -14.56
N GLN A 3 18.63 9.69 -13.66
CA GLN A 3 19.45 9.74 -12.45
C GLN A 3 18.98 8.61 -11.53
N LYS A 4 19.92 7.82 -11.00
CA LYS A 4 19.60 6.69 -10.13
C LYS A 4 19.24 7.22 -8.73
N SER A 5 18.09 6.79 -8.21
CA SER A 5 17.62 7.12 -6.87
C SER A 5 17.63 5.88 -5.98
N THR A 6 17.72 6.06 -4.67
CA THR A 6 17.52 4.96 -3.70
C THR A 6 16.07 4.45 -3.70
N LEU A 7 15.12 5.24 -4.24
CA LEU A 7 13.73 4.81 -4.43
C LEU A 7 13.53 3.81 -5.57
N ASP A 8 14.50 3.67 -6.50
CA ASP A 8 14.37 2.79 -7.68
C ASP A 8 14.14 1.32 -7.30
N ASP A 9 14.61 0.88 -6.13
CA ASP A 9 14.44 -0.49 -5.63
C ASP A 9 13.29 -0.63 -4.61
N LEU A 10 12.57 0.46 -4.33
CA LEU A 10 11.48 0.51 -3.35
C LEU A 10 10.15 0.06 -3.99
N HIS A 11 10.02 -1.25 -4.21
CA HIS A 11 8.83 -1.84 -4.82
C HIS A 11 7.74 -2.09 -3.76
N GLY A 12 6.66 -1.31 -3.80
CA GLY A 12 5.47 -1.45 -2.96
C GLY A 12 4.18 -1.44 -3.78
N MET A 13 3.06 -1.62 -3.10
CA MET A 13 1.71 -1.42 -3.67
C MET A 13 1.22 -0.01 -3.29
N TRP A 14 1.89 0.99 -3.86
CA TRP A 14 1.70 2.39 -3.54
C TRP A 14 0.33 2.90 -4.01
N ASN A 15 -0.42 3.55 -3.10
CA ASN A 15 -1.75 4.11 -3.38
C ASN A 15 -1.71 5.64 -3.51
N VAL A 16 -0.84 6.31 -2.76
CA VAL A 16 -0.78 7.77 -2.67
C VAL A 16 0.64 8.21 -2.32
N VAL A 17 1.02 9.39 -2.79
CA VAL A 17 2.21 10.10 -2.37
C VAL A 17 1.82 11.53 -1.98
N GLU A 18 2.38 12.00 -0.87
CA GLU A 18 2.35 13.41 -0.44
C GLU A 18 3.78 13.87 -0.23
N ALA A 19 4.06 15.13 -0.58
CA ALA A 19 5.38 15.74 -0.43
C ALA A 19 5.30 16.92 0.56
N ALA A 20 6.18 16.92 1.55
CA ALA A 20 6.25 17.94 2.56
C ALA A 20 7.64 17.97 3.20
N ASP A 21 8.07 19.12 3.69
CA ASP A 21 9.27 19.27 4.52
C ASP A 21 8.89 18.88 5.95
N LEU A 22 9.25 17.65 6.37
CA LEU A 22 8.80 17.06 7.64
C LEU A 22 9.77 17.27 8.80
N ASP A 23 11.01 17.66 8.49
CA ASP A 23 12.06 17.89 9.49
C ASP A 23 12.61 19.33 9.49
N ASN A 24 11.99 20.20 8.69
CA ASN A 24 12.31 21.61 8.58
C ASN A 24 13.75 21.89 8.08
N ASP A 25 14.29 21.01 7.22
CA ASP A 25 15.61 21.18 6.61
C ASP A 25 15.57 21.93 5.27
N GLY A 26 14.37 22.20 4.73
CA GLY A 26 14.10 22.91 3.50
C GLY A 26 13.98 22.01 2.27
N ASP A 27 14.25 20.72 2.38
CA ASP A 27 14.05 19.73 1.31
C ASP A 27 12.69 19.03 1.47
N LEU A 28 12.11 18.54 0.35
CA LEU A 28 10.84 17.82 0.42
C LEU A 28 11.07 16.33 0.64
N ASP A 29 10.44 15.81 1.68
CA ASP A 29 10.27 14.38 1.93
C ASP A 29 9.04 13.85 1.22
N PHE A 30 8.95 12.52 1.07
CA PHE A 30 7.77 11.87 0.52
C PHE A 30 7.13 10.92 1.53
N ILE A 31 5.83 11.09 1.75
CA ILE A 31 5.03 10.11 2.48
C ILE A 31 4.36 9.23 1.46
N LEU A 32 4.63 7.92 1.53
CA LEU A 32 4.17 6.94 0.56
C LEU A 32 3.16 6.00 1.23
N GLY A 33 1.87 6.18 0.89
CA GLY A 33 0.77 5.34 1.39
C GLY A 33 0.72 3.99 0.68
N ASN A 34 0.65 2.91 1.46
CA ASN A 34 0.69 1.53 0.99
C ASN A 34 -0.47 0.71 1.59
N GLN A 35 -0.46 -0.61 1.40
CA GLN A 35 -1.51 -1.53 1.89
C GLN A 35 -1.48 -1.78 3.40
N GLY A 36 -0.37 -1.42 4.06
CA GLY A 36 -0.14 -1.75 5.46
C GLY A 36 0.38 -3.18 5.66
N SER A 37 0.79 -3.49 6.89
CA SER A 37 1.37 -4.80 7.23
C SER A 37 0.34 -5.82 7.74
N ASN A 38 -0.92 -5.41 7.94
CA ASN A 38 -2.02 -6.29 8.38
C ASN A 38 -2.74 -6.92 7.18
N ILE A 39 -1.98 -7.46 6.23
CA ILE A 39 -2.46 -8.15 5.04
C ILE A 39 -2.06 -9.62 5.08
N MET A 40 -2.81 -10.47 4.35
CA MET A 40 -2.53 -11.91 4.29
C MET A 40 -1.20 -12.21 3.61
N HIS A 41 -0.84 -11.46 2.59
CA HIS A 41 0.36 -11.66 1.80
C HIS A 41 1.51 -10.83 2.36
N LYS A 42 2.16 -11.37 3.41
CA LYS A 42 3.35 -10.74 4.00
C LYS A 42 4.46 -10.63 2.96
N THR A 43 5.04 -9.44 2.85
CA THR A 43 6.12 -9.16 1.90
C THR A 43 7.33 -8.57 2.62
N SER A 44 8.52 -8.90 2.14
CA SER A 44 9.79 -8.31 2.54
C SER A 44 10.77 -8.33 1.37
N SER A 45 11.93 -7.73 1.53
CA SER A 45 12.99 -7.78 0.52
C SER A 45 13.45 -9.22 0.23
N GLU A 46 13.50 -10.08 1.25
CA GLU A 46 13.91 -11.48 1.15
C GLU A 46 12.76 -12.37 0.64
N ASN A 47 11.52 -12.01 0.97
CA ASN A 47 10.33 -12.77 0.62
C ASN A 47 9.29 -11.86 -0.09
N PRO A 48 9.57 -11.44 -1.33
CA PRO A 48 8.66 -10.56 -2.06
C PRO A 48 7.38 -11.29 -2.48
N VAL A 49 6.29 -10.54 -2.57
CA VAL A 49 5.11 -10.98 -3.32
C VAL A 49 5.36 -10.64 -4.78
N LYS A 50 5.18 -11.62 -5.67
CA LYS A 50 5.41 -11.45 -7.11
C LYS A 50 4.12 -11.66 -7.90
N MET A 51 3.97 -10.95 -8.99
CA MET A 51 2.91 -11.13 -9.98
C MET A 51 3.54 -11.47 -11.32
N TRP A 52 3.14 -12.60 -11.87
CA TRP A 52 3.57 -13.12 -13.15
C TRP A 52 2.45 -12.91 -14.16
N VAL A 53 2.77 -12.34 -15.32
CA VAL A 53 1.80 -12.00 -16.37
C VAL A 53 2.26 -12.61 -17.67
N ASN A 54 1.47 -13.53 -18.21
CA ASN A 54 1.73 -14.22 -19.46
C ASN A 54 0.46 -14.91 -19.98
N ASP A 55 0.48 -15.39 -21.20
CA ASP A 55 -0.41 -16.44 -21.72
C ASP A 55 0.18 -17.79 -21.27
N PHE A 56 -0.29 -18.31 -20.14
CA PHE A 56 0.30 -19.49 -19.50
C PHE A 56 -0.07 -20.83 -20.16
N ASP A 57 -1.11 -20.88 -20.98
CA ASP A 57 -1.55 -22.10 -21.66
C ASP A 57 -1.61 -21.94 -23.20
N ASN A 58 -1.09 -20.85 -23.73
CA ASN A 58 -1.02 -20.51 -25.16
C ASN A 58 -2.39 -20.49 -25.84
N ASN A 59 -3.42 -19.97 -25.13
CA ASN A 59 -4.78 -19.84 -25.65
C ASN A 59 -5.09 -18.46 -26.25
N GLY A 60 -4.13 -17.52 -26.20
CA GLY A 60 -4.26 -16.14 -26.64
C GLY A 60 -4.81 -15.19 -25.56
N THR A 61 -5.09 -15.69 -24.37
CA THR A 61 -5.53 -14.89 -23.20
C THR A 61 -4.37 -14.67 -22.24
N ILE A 62 -4.28 -13.49 -21.65
CA ILE A 62 -3.24 -13.19 -20.66
C ILE A 62 -3.79 -13.41 -19.27
N GLU A 63 -3.12 -14.24 -18.49
CA GLU A 63 -3.42 -14.47 -17.08
C GLU A 63 -2.43 -13.75 -16.16
N GLN A 64 -2.88 -13.57 -14.92
CA GLN A 64 -2.08 -12.99 -13.83
C GLN A 64 -2.01 -13.99 -12.67
N ILE A 65 -0.80 -14.41 -12.32
CA ILE A 65 -0.57 -15.33 -11.21
C ILE A 65 0.25 -14.61 -10.16
N THR A 66 -0.35 -14.40 -8.99
CA THR A 66 0.35 -13.84 -7.84
C THR A 66 0.94 -14.97 -7.00
N THR A 67 2.19 -14.78 -6.54
CA THR A 67 2.91 -15.76 -5.72
C THR A 67 3.50 -15.13 -4.48
N ASN A 68 3.58 -15.94 -3.40
CA ASN A 68 4.41 -15.63 -2.24
C ASN A 68 5.75 -16.34 -2.40
N HIS A 69 6.85 -15.62 -2.15
CA HIS A 69 8.19 -16.22 -2.08
C HIS A 69 8.39 -16.87 -0.71
N LYS A 70 8.80 -18.14 -0.70
CA LYS A 70 9.07 -18.88 0.54
C LYS A 70 10.11 -19.97 0.27
N ASN A 71 11.15 -20.05 1.11
CA ASN A 71 12.21 -21.05 1.00
C ASN A 71 12.85 -21.12 -0.40
N GLY A 72 13.08 -19.95 -1.03
CA GLY A 72 13.70 -19.85 -2.35
C GLY A 72 12.78 -20.20 -3.53
N LYS A 73 11.49 -20.42 -3.30
CA LYS A 73 10.50 -20.78 -4.33
C LYS A 73 9.27 -19.88 -4.28
N ASP A 74 8.58 -19.74 -5.42
CA ASP A 74 7.42 -18.87 -5.58
C ASP A 74 6.13 -19.71 -5.67
N TYR A 75 5.28 -19.64 -4.63
CA TYR A 75 4.04 -20.43 -4.51
C TYR A 75 2.83 -19.58 -4.86
N PRO A 76 1.95 -20.02 -5.82
CA PRO A 76 0.72 -19.32 -6.12
C PRO A 76 -0.16 -19.14 -4.88
N ILE A 77 -0.68 -17.92 -4.71
CA ILE A 77 -1.62 -17.60 -3.62
C ILE A 77 -3.06 -17.97 -3.96
N HIS A 78 -3.33 -18.14 -5.25
CA HIS A 78 -4.66 -18.53 -5.75
C HIS A 78 -5.00 -19.96 -5.34
N MET A 79 -6.24 -20.17 -4.89
CA MET A 79 -6.74 -21.52 -4.68
C MET A 79 -6.76 -22.28 -6.01
N LYS A 80 -6.57 -23.60 -5.96
CA LYS A 80 -6.62 -24.46 -7.16
C LYS A 80 -7.85 -24.18 -8.02
N LYS A 81 -9.04 -24.04 -7.40
CA LYS A 81 -10.30 -23.79 -8.11
C LYS A 81 -10.26 -22.49 -8.91
N GLU A 82 -9.64 -21.45 -8.37
CA GLU A 82 -9.54 -20.15 -9.03
C GLU A 82 -8.59 -20.22 -10.24
N LEU A 83 -7.40 -20.80 -10.04
CA LEU A 83 -6.41 -20.89 -11.10
C LEU A 83 -6.86 -21.83 -12.23
N THR A 84 -7.46 -22.98 -11.89
CA THR A 84 -7.98 -23.91 -12.89
C THR A 84 -9.26 -23.46 -13.59
N ALA A 85 -9.94 -22.43 -13.11
CA ALA A 85 -11.03 -21.77 -13.82
C ALA A 85 -10.53 -20.95 -15.02
N GLN A 86 -9.34 -20.36 -14.90
CA GLN A 86 -8.67 -19.62 -15.96
C GLN A 86 -7.82 -20.55 -16.83
N LEU A 87 -7.06 -21.45 -16.21
CA LEU A 87 -6.08 -22.34 -16.83
C LEU A 87 -6.56 -23.79 -16.74
N VAL A 88 -7.41 -24.19 -17.67
CA VAL A 88 -8.04 -25.53 -17.68
C VAL A 88 -7.00 -26.66 -17.79
N SER A 89 -5.87 -26.41 -18.44
CA SER A 89 -4.75 -27.35 -18.58
C SER A 89 -4.22 -27.85 -17.22
N LEU A 90 -4.18 -26.98 -16.21
CA LEU A 90 -3.75 -27.33 -14.85
C LEU A 90 -4.68 -28.31 -14.13
N LYS A 91 -5.95 -28.41 -14.55
CA LYS A 91 -6.94 -29.31 -13.93
C LYS A 91 -6.55 -30.78 -14.08
N LYS A 92 -6.00 -31.16 -15.24
CA LYS A 92 -5.57 -32.53 -15.52
C LYS A 92 -4.29 -32.91 -14.78
N GLN A 93 -3.39 -31.94 -14.60
CA GLN A 93 -2.05 -32.16 -13.99
C GLN A 93 -2.10 -32.20 -12.45
N ASN A 94 -3.14 -31.64 -11.84
CA ASN A 94 -3.26 -31.47 -10.39
C ASN A 94 -4.62 -31.95 -9.89
N LEU A 95 -4.77 -33.26 -9.71
CA LEU A 95 -6.07 -33.84 -9.33
C LEU A 95 -6.52 -33.43 -7.92
N LYS A 96 -5.58 -33.36 -6.97
CA LYS A 96 -5.89 -32.99 -5.58
C LYS A 96 -5.43 -31.56 -5.26
N ALA A 97 -6.23 -30.82 -4.47
CA ALA A 97 -5.88 -29.48 -4.02
C ALA A 97 -4.63 -29.48 -3.11
N SER A 98 -4.44 -30.55 -2.31
CA SER A 98 -3.28 -30.71 -1.44
C SER A 98 -1.96 -30.92 -2.22
N GLU A 99 -2.02 -31.47 -3.41
CA GLU A 99 -0.86 -31.63 -4.30
C GLU A 99 -0.50 -30.28 -4.96
N TYR A 100 -1.54 -29.58 -5.45
CA TYR A 100 -1.39 -28.23 -6.01
C TYR A 100 -0.76 -27.27 -5.00
N ALA A 101 -1.24 -27.24 -3.76
CA ALA A 101 -0.79 -26.31 -2.73
C ALA A 101 0.70 -26.43 -2.35
N LYS A 102 1.34 -27.54 -2.73
CA LYS A 102 2.77 -27.80 -2.49
C LYS A 102 3.66 -27.43 -3.66
N LYS A 103 3.08 -27.11 -4.82
CA LYS A 103 3.84 -26.85 -6.04
C LYS A 103 4.13 -25.37 -6.21
N PRO A 104 5.40 -24.98 -6.32
CA PRO A 104 5.78 -23.65 -6.75
C PRO A 104 5.45 -23.47 -8.23
N ILE A 105 5.49 -22.23 -8.71
CA ILE A 105 5.07 -21.86 -10.06
C ILE A 105 5.92 -22.55 -11.16
N ASP A 106 7.19 -22.80 -10.89
CA ASP A 106 8.13 -23.48 -11.80
C ASP A 106 7.87 -25.02 -11.91
N GLU A 107 7.06 -25.58 -11.01
CA GLU A 107 6.56 -26.97 -11.12
C GLU A 107 5.15 -27.04 -11.76
N LEU A 108 4.48 -25.90 -11.92
CA LEU A 108 3.18 -25.80 -12.57
C LEU A 108 3.28 -25.47 -14.06
N PHE A 109 4.32 -24.73 -14.45
CA PHE A 109 4.51 -24.24 -15.82
C PHE A 109 5.93 -24.51 -16.34
N PRO A 110 6.11 -24.70 -17.65
CA PRO A 110 7.42 -24.85 -18.26
C PRO A 110 8.32 -23.64 -18.02
N ALA A 111 9.62 -23.89 -17.89
CA ALA A 111 10.62 -22.84 -17.67
C ALA A 111 10.59 -21.74 -18.75
N SER A 112 10.27 -22.10 -20.00
CA SER A 112 10.12 -21.15 -21.10
C SER A 112 8.95 -20.17 -20.90
N ILE A 113 7.84 -20.63 -20.35
CA ILE A 113 6.68 -19.79 -20.05
C ILE A 113 7.03 -18.84 -18.89
N ILE A 114 7.64 -19.35 -17.82
CA ILE A 114 8.05 -18.53 -16.68
C ILE A 114 9.11 -17.50 -17.10
N GLY A 115 10.11 -17.90 -17.89
CA GLY A 115 11.19 -17.02 -18.34
C GLY A 115 10.72 -15.88 -19.27
N ASN A 116 9.64 -16.10 -20.01
CA ASN A 116 9.02 -15.09 -20.88
C ASN A 116 7.93 -14.26 -20.19
N SER A 117 7.61 -14.54 -18.93
CA SER A 117 6.59 -13.81 -18.19
C SER A 117 7.08 -12.42 -17.79
N ILE A 118 6.19 -11.43 -17.85
CA ILE A 118 6.43 -10.14 -17.20
C ILE A 118 6.28 -10.35 -15.69
N MET A 119 7.35 -10.13 -14.94
CA MET A 119 7.34 -10.27 -13.49
C MET A 119 7.36 -8.88 -12.83
N LYS A 120 6.40 -8.63 -11.94
CA LYS A 120 6.36 -7.51 -11.01
C LYS A 120 6.48 -8.02 -9.59
N GLN A 121 7.00 -7.19 -8.68
CA GLN A 121 7.17 -7.62 -7.28
C GLN A 121 6.84 -6.48 -6.31
N SER A 122 6.42 -6.86 -5.11
CA SER A 122 6.32 -5.97 -3.95
C SER A 122 7.26 -6.49 -2.86
N LYS A 123 8.07 -5.61 -2.30
CA LYS A 123 9.06 -5.90 -1.26
C LYS A 123 8.72 -5.24 0.07
N ILE A 124 7.78 -4.28 0.03
CA ILE A 124 7.33 -3.52 1.20
C ILE A 124 5.83 -3.29 1.12
N SER A 125 5.14 -3.48 2.23
CA SER A 125 3.70 -3.22 2.38
C SER A 125 3.38 -2.07 3.30
N GLU A 126 4.33 -1.62 4.09
CA GLU A 126 4.17 -0.54 5.05
C GLU A 126 4.03 0.81 4.36
N THR A 127 3.23 1.69 4.94
CA THR A 127 3.23 3.13 4.69
C THR A 127 4.47 3.73 5.35
N ILE A 128 5.20 4.54 4.60
CA ILE A 128 6.54 5.03 4.98
C ILE A 128 6.70 6.52 4.73
N ILE A 129 7.75 7.07 5.31
CA ILE A 129 8.37 8.32 4.87
C ILE A 129 9.68 7.96 4.16
N ALA A 130 9.89 8.54 2.99
CA ALA A 130 11.17 8.58 2.31
C ALA A 130 11.80 9.95 2.59
N VAL A 131 12.72 10.00 3.55
CA VAL A 131 13.38 11.20 4.01
C VAL A 131 14.46 11.60 3.01
N ASN A 132 14.39 12.82 2.51
CA ASN A 132 15.33 13.34 1.51
C ASN A 132 16.68 13.69 2.17
N GLN A 133 17.73 13.08 1.65
CA GLN A 133 19.13 13.34 2.10
C GLN A 133 19.92 14.15 1.06
N GLY A 134 19.22 14.78 0.10
CA GLY A 134 19.82 15.42 -1.05
C GLY A 134 20.41 14.44 -2.06
N GLY A 135 20.71 14.93 -3.27
CA GLY A 135 21.40 14.15 -4.30
C GLY A 135 20.66 12.88 -4.75
N TRP A 136 19.31 12.85 -4.68
CA TRP A 136 18.44 11.71 -5.01
C TRP A 136 18.59 10.51 -4.07
N LYS A 137 19.08 10.75 -2.86
CA LYS A 137 19.17 9.77 -1.79
C LYS A 137 18.03 9.98 -0.81
N PHE A 138 17.36 8.89 -0.44
CA PHE A 138 16.25 8.89 0.50
C PHE A 138 16.47 7.77 1.52
N ASP A 139 16.29 8.10 2.77
CA ASP A 139 16.24 7.12 3.87
C ASP A 139 14.80 6.73 4.16
N VAL A 140 14.56 5.44 4.37
CA VAL A 140 13.20 4.90 4.56
C VAL A 140 12.89 4.77 6.04
N GLN A 141 11.87 5.50 6.50
CA GLN A 141 11.33 5.40 7.85
C GLN A 141 9.89 4.86 7.80
N LYS A 142 9.62 3.81 8.59
CA LYS A 142 8.25 3.29 8.75
C LYS A 142 7.45 4.16 9.70
N LEU A 143 6.20 4.44 9.33
CA LEU A 143 5.26 5.10 10.22
C LEU A 143 4.79 4.16 11.36
N PRO A 144 4.20 4.69 12.45
CA PRO A 144 3.74 3.91 13.59
C PRO A 144 2.84 2.74 13.20
N SER A 145 2.86 1.65 13.98
CA SER A 145 2.15 0.40 13.71
C SER A 145 0.63 0.55 13.54
N ARG A 146 0.03 1.55 14.19
CA ARG A 146 -1.39 1.87 14.04
C ARG A 146 -1.76 2.25 12.60
N VAL A 147 -0.87 2.95 11.88
CA VAL A 147 -1.05 3.30 10.47
C VAL A 147 -1.03 2.06 9.57
N GLN A 148 -0.29 1.02 9.98
CA GLN A 148 -0.07 -0.19 9.20
C GLN A 148 -1.22 -1.21 9.27
N LEU A 149 -2.32 -0.89 9.95
CA LEU A 149 -3.44 -1.82 10.13
C LEU A 149 -4.30 -2.01 8.88
N SER A 150 -4.29 -1.03 7.97
CA SER A 150 -5.02 -1.08 6.69
C SER A 150 -4.31 -0.20 5.66
N CYS A 151 -4.82 -0.16 4.43
CA CYS A 151 -4.23 0.69 3.40
C CYS A 151 -4.42 2.18 3.71
N VAL A 152 -3.48 2.98 3.21
CA VAL A 152 -3.54 4.44 3.20
C VAL A 152 -3.68 4.90 1.76
N CYS A 153 -4.77 5.64 1.46
CA CYS A 153 -5.11 6.11 0.13
C CYS A 153 -5.24 7.64 0.04
N GLY A 154 -5.32 8.32 1.18
CA GLY A 154 -5.32 9.76 1.26
C GLY A 154 -4.40 10.24 2.36
N ILE A 155 -3.59 11.26 2.07
CA ILE A 155 -2.63 11.89 2.99
C ILE A 155 -2.75 13.39 2.85
N VAL A 156 -2.68 14.10 3.96
CA VAL A 156 -2.59 15.56 4.02
C VAL A 156 -1.61 15.93 5.12
N CYS A 157 -0.66 16.83 4.82
CA CYS A 157 0.23 17.44 5.78
C CYS A 157 -0.27 18.85 6.13
N SER A 158 -0.35 19.15 7.43
CA SER A 158 -0.72 20.48 7.95
C SER A 158 -0.35 20.56 9.41
N ASP A 159 0.17 21.69 9.84
CA ASP A 159 0.24 22.01 11.26
C ASP A 159 -1.21 22.20 11.77
N ILE A 160 -1.69 21.28 12.62
CA ILE A 160 -3.06 21.30 13.16
C ILE A 160 -3.15 21.70 14.61
N ASN A 161 -1.99 21.73 15.30
CA ASN A 161 -1.90 22.13 16.71
C ASN A 161 -1.19 23.50 16.91
N ASN A 162 -0.77 24.15 15.81
CA ASN A 162 -0.05 25.42 15.76
C ASN A 162 1.29 25.42 16.53
N ASP A 163 2.02 24.29 16.50
CA ASP A 163 3.35 24.20 17.10
C ASP A 163 4.48 24.54 16.11
N GLY A 164 4.13 24.81 14.85
CA GLY A 164 5.06 25.13 13.77
C GLY A 164 5.61 23.92 13.03
N ASN A 165 5.23 22.70 13.42
CA ASN A 165 5.65 21.48 12.76
C ASN A 165 4.51 20.89 11.92
N LEU A 166 4.83 20.14 10.88
CA LEU A 166 3.82 19.48 10.08
C LEU A 166 3.35 18.17 10.74
N ASP A 167 2.04 18.06 10.85
CA ASP A 167 1.33 16.84 11.24
C ASP A 167 0.83 16.10 10.01
N ILE A 168 0.54 14.81 10.16
CA ILE A 168 0.07 13.96 9.06
C ILE A 168 -1.33 13.45 9.37
N ILE A 169 -2.28 13.72 8.46
CA ILE A 169 -3.63 13.18 8.50
C ILE A 169 -3.77 12.15 7.37
N MET A 170 -4.21 10.95 7.71
CA MET A 170 -4.31 9.84 6.76
C MET A 170 -5.65 9.10 6.88
N ALA A 171 -6.13 8.60 5.73
CA ALA A 171 -7.26 7.69 5.67
C ALA A 171 -7.10 6.71 4.51
N GLY A 172 -7.87 5.62 4.55
CA GLY A 172 -7.80 4.60 3.50
C GLY A 172 -8.92 3.58 3.63
N ASN A 173 -8.59 2.33 3.62
CA ASN A 173 -9.37 1.11 3.52
C ASN A 173 -9.58 0.63 2.08
N ASN A 174 -9.75 -0.67 1.93
CA ASN A 174 -10.08 -1.31 0.67
C ASN A 174 -11.07 -2.46 0.93
N PHE A 175 -12.29 -2.32 0.44
CA PHE A 175 -13.38 -3.29 0.64
C PHE A 175 -13.51 -4.28 -0.52
N GLU A 176 -12.77 -4.08 -1.62
CA GLU A 176 -12.85 -4.87 -2.85
C GLU A 176 -11.99 -6.14 -2.83
N PHE A 177 -11.44 -6.51 -1.68
CA PHE A 177 -10.75 -7.80 -1.55
C PHE A 177 -11.70 -8.96 -1.73
N LYS A 178 -11.21 -10.05 -2.35
CA LYS A 178 -11.98 -11.29 -2.46
C LYS A 178 -12.36 -11.77 -1.04
N PRO A 179 -13.59 -12.29 -0.85
CA PRO A 179 -14.12 -12.66 0.48
C PRO A 179 -13.20 -13.57 1.31
N GLN A 180 -12.44 -14.47 0.65
CA GLN A 180 -11.50 -15.37 1.33
C GLN A 180 -10.27 -14.70 1.92
N TYR A 181 -9.99 -13.43 1.54
CA TYR A 181 -8.82 -12.69 2.00
C TYR A 181 -9.15 -11.62 3.03
N SER A 182 -10.41 -11.46 3.44
CA SER A 182 -10.95 -10.35 4.20
C SER A 182 -10.73 -9.01 3.49
N ARG A 183 -11.54 -8.04 3.80
CA ARG A 183 -11.34 -6.66 3.34
C ARG A 183 -10.39 -5.91 4.29
N LEU A 184 -9.71 -4.91 3.78
CA LEU A 184 -8.88 -4.01 4.59
C LEU A 184 -9.77 -2.89 5.13
N ASP A 185 -10.29 -3.03 6.36
CA ASP A 185 -11.24 -2.10 6.99
C ASP A 185 -10.82 -1.61 8.38
N ALA A 186 -9.59 -1.85 8.76
CA ALA A 186 -9.09 -1.51 10.09
C ALA A 186 -8.63 -0.05 10.24
N ASN A 187 -8.60 0.75 9.16
CA ASN A 187 -8.28 2.17 9.23
C ASN A 187 -9.54 2.96 9.60
N GLN A 188 -9.47 3.68 10.71
CA GLN A 188 -10.54 4.58 11.16
C GLN A 188 -10.18 6.06 11.00
N GLY A 189 -9.20 6.37 10.14
CA GLY A 189 -8.51 7.64 10.08
C GLY A 189 -7.32 7.66 11.04
N SER A 190 -6.29 8.39 10.71
CA SER A 190 -5.09 8.53 11.55
C SER A 190 -4.64 9.98 11.56
N VAL A 191 -4.32 10.49 12.74
CA VAL A 191 -3.67 11.77 12.94
C VAL A 191 -2.37 11.51 13.68
N LEU A 192 -1.27 11.97 13.12
CA LEU A 192 0.06 11.89 13.71
C LEU A 192 0.57 13.30 13.95
N LEU A 193 0.88 13.66 15.19
CA LEU A 193 1.54 14.92 15.51
C LEU A 193 3.03 14.77 15.28
N GLY A 194 3.58 15.68 14.48
CA GLY A 194 5.00 15.76 14.17
C GLY A 194 5.78 16.61 15.18
N ASP A 195 7.05 16.28 15.41
CA ASP A 195 7.95 17.04 16.27
C ASP A 195 8.97 17.89 15.50
N GLY A 196 8.81 17.95 14.15
CA GLY A 196 9.75 18.64 13.26
C GLY A 196 11.12 17.98 13.15
N LYS A 197 11.27 16.73 13.59
CA LYS A 197 12.49 15.90 13.56
C LYS A 197 12.19 14.47 13.16
N LEU A 198 11.14 14.26 12.36
CA LEU A 198 10.66 12.97 11.88
C LEU A 198 10.08 12.06 12.99
N GLY A 199 9.91 12.55 14.20
CA GLY A 199 9.18 11.88 15.26
C GLY A 199 7.68 12.14 15.11
N PHE A 200 6.87 11.06 15.08
CA PHE A 200 5.43 11.15 14.87
C PHE A 200 4.67 10.41 15.97
N THR A 201 3.79 11.13 16.68
CA THR A 201 2.96 10.59 17.75
C THR A 201 1.52 10.42 17.30
N TRP A 202 1.05 9.18 17.27
CA TRP A 202 -0.34 8.85 16.91
C TRP A 202 -1.32 9.39 17.93
N GLN A 203 -2.40 10.02 17.45
CA GLN A 203 -3.45 10.59 18.29
C GLN A 203 -4.65 9.66 18.38
N GLU A 204 -5.18 9.50 19.60
CA GLU A 204 -6.43 8.76 19.80
C GLU A 204 -7.60 9.47 19.08
N TYR A 205 -8.55 8.70 18.58
CA TYR A 205 -9.70 9.23 17.82
C TYR A 205 -10.51 10.26 18.60
N ASN A 206 -10.68 10.06 19.91
CA ASN A 206 -11.40 11.01 20.78
C ASN A 206 -10.64 12.33 20.93
N SER A 207 -9.33 12.32 20.83
CA SER A 207 -8.48 13.51 20.94
C SER A 207 -8.42 14.29 19.64
N SER A 208 -8.25 13.58 18.54
CA SER A 208 -8.15 14.19 17.19
C SER A 208 -9.51 14.65 16.65
N GLY A 209 -10.61 14.02 17.06
CA GLY A 209 -11.93 14.22 16.48
C GLY A 209 -12.07 13.74 15.02
N PHE A 210 -10.99 13.23 14.43
CA PHE A 210 -11.00 12.71 13.05
C PHE A 210 -11.28 11.22 13.06
N THR A 211 -12.48 10.84 12.60
CA THR A 211 -12.87 9.43 12.46
C THR A 211 -13.57 9.20 11.13
N ILE A 212 -13.01 8.29 10.34
CA ILE A 212 -13.53 7.89 9.04
C ILE A 212 -13.26 6.39 8.80
N LYS A 213 -14.35 5.57 8.86
CA LYS A 213 -14.28 4.10 8.76
C LYS A 213 -14.54 3.58 7.36
N ASN A 214 -14.88 4.49 6.44
CA ASN A 214 -15.29 4.17 5.08
C ASN A 214 -14.07 3.93 4.18
N GLU A 215 -14.32 3.47 2.98
CA GLU A 215 -13.30 3.31 1.95
C GLU A 215 -12.92 4.68 1.36
N THR A 216 -12.01 5.38 2.03
CA THR A 216 -11.53 6.70 1.58
C THR A 216 -10.55 6.53 0.43
N LYS A 217 -10.83 7.19 -0.68
CA LYS A 217 -9.97 7.16 -1.87
C LYS A 217 -8.99 8.33 -1.95
N HIS A 218 -9.37 9.47 -1.35
CA HIS A 218 -8.51 10.67 -1.36
C HIS A 218 -8.86 11.62 -0.22
N LEU A 219 -7.86 12.35 0.26
CA LEU A 219 -8.00 13.48 1.19
C LEU A 219 -7.44 14.74 0.55
N LYS A 220 -8.08 15.88 0.82
CA LYS A 220 -7.60 17.19 0.36
C LYS A 220 -7.89 18.26 1.39
N LYS A 221 -6.87 19.05 1.73
CA LYS A 221 -7.04 20.29 2.50
C LYS A 221 -7.52 21.39 1.58
N ILE A 222 -8.56 22.12 2.01
CA ILE A 222 -9.04 23.32 1.36
C ILE A 222 -9.15 24.45 2.39
N VAL A 223 -9.04 25.69 1.92
CA VAL A 223 -9.20 26.89 2.74
C VAL A 223 -10.30 27.73 2.12
N ASP A 224 -11.26 28.17 2.92
CA ASP A 224 -12.31 29.06 2.44
C ASP A 224 -11.83 30.54 2.37
N ASN A 225 -12.68 31.40 1.86
CA ASN A 225 -12.39 32.84 1.73
C ASN A 225 -12.33 33.60 3.07
N LYS A 226 -12.66 32.92 4.18
CA LYS A 226 -12.54 33.47 5.55
C LYS A 226 -11.33 32.93 6.29
N GLY A 227 -10.53 32.07 5.62
CA GLY A 227 -9.36 31.44 6.19
C GLY A 227 -9.63 30.15 6.97
N ASN A 228 -10.88 29.68 7.04
CA ASN A 228 -11.17 28.41 7.70
C ASN A 228 -10.58 27.24 6.87
N LYS A 229 -9.91 26.32 7.55
CA LYS A 229 -9.29 25.14 6.94
C LYS A 229 -10.20 23.93 7.07
N TYR A 230 -10.37 23.20 5.99
CA TYR A 230 -11.19 22.00 5.95
C TYR A 230 -10.41 20.85 5.35
N LEU A 231 -10.73 19.63 5.81
CA LEU A 231 -10.33 18.39 5.18
C LEU A 231 -11.52 17.81 4.43
N VAL A 232 -11.38 17.58 3.15
CA VAL A 232 -12.39 16.92 2.31
C VAL A 232 -11.93 15.48 2.06
N ALA A 233 -12.82 14.53 2.33
CA ALA A 233 -12.59 13.12 2.07
C ALA A 233 -13.50 12.63 0.93
N ALA A 234 -12.90 12.13 -0.15
CA ALA A 234 -13.60 11.41 -1.19
C ALA A 234 -13.75 9.94 -0.79
N ILE A 235 -14.99 9.45 -0.74
CA ILE A 235 -15.33 8.13 -0.23
C ILE A 235 -15.96 7.31 -1.34
N ASN A 236 -15.53 6.07 -1.48
CA ASN A 236 -16.08 5.16 -2.47
C ASN A 236 -17.55 4.84 -2.14
N ASN A 237 -18.43 4.99 -3.13
CA ASN A 237 -19.87 4.69 -3.05
C ASN A 237 -20.62 5.43 -1.93
N GLU A 238 -20.12 6.59 -1.48
CA GLU A 238 -20.77 7.47 -0.50
C GLU A 238 -20.57 8.95 -0.84
N SER A 239 -21.31 9.83 -0.14
CA SER A 239 -21.09 11.27 -0.25
C SER A 239 -19.73 11.68 0.33
N PRO A 240 -19.05 12.68 -0.26
CA PRO A 240 -17.84 13.25 0.34
C PRO A 240 -18.11 13.75 1.75
N LYS A 241 -17.11 13.60 2.64
CA LYS A 241 -17.17 14.14 4.00
C LYS A 241 -16.29 15.38 4.14
N LEU A 242 -16.76 16.33 4.92
CA LEU A 242 -16.06 17.56 5.24
C LEU A 242 -15.79 17.62 6.74
N PHE A 243 -14.56 17.88 7.12
CA PHE A 243 -14.13 18.08 8.50
C PHE A 243 -13.53 19.47 8.63
N LEU A 244 -13.93 20.22 9.67
CA LEU A 244 -13.27 21.49 10.00
C LEU A 244 -11.98 21.18 10.77
N ILE A 245 -10.88 21.77 10.33
CA ILE A 245 -9.61 21.73 11.06
C ILE A 245 -9.64 22.90 12.07
N ASN A 246 -9.84 22.58 13.34
CA ASN A 246 -9.80 23.58 14.41
C ASN A 246 -8.35 23.72 14.87
N GLU A 247 -7.70 24.79 14.50
CA GLU A 247 -6.40 25.19 15.06
C GLU A 247 -6.64 25.67 16.52
N LYS A 248 -6.19 24.90 17.48
CA LYS A 248 -6.29 25.24 18.90
C LYS A 248 -5.03 25.94 19.38
#